data_2a1983540ffc2be7bbabde0f0eba4f63
#
_entry.id   2a1983540ffc2be7bbabde0f0eba4f63
#
_cell.length_a   1.000
_cell.length_b   1.000
_cell.length_c   1.000
_cell.angle_alpha   90.00
_cell.angle_beta   90.00
_cell.angle_gamma   90.00
#
_symmetry.space_group_name_H-M   'P 1'
#
loop_
_entity.id
_entity.type
_entity.pdbx_description
1 polymer ?
#
loop_
_entity_poly.entity_id
_entity_poly.type
_entity_poly.pdbx_seq_one_letter_code
_entity_poly.pdbx_strand_id
1 'polypeptide(L)'
;MIKVLLVDDQQILAEGIKSVLETSGELAVVGIASDGARAIEKCAETKPDVVLMDIRMPNMNGVVATKRIKEIDENIKIIILTTFDDSDYILSAINNGASGYLLKDIGATALIDAVKNAYAGDTILPAKIAKKITDAAVMVSTDKEYKLKKAFNLSEREVEIALML
;
A
#
# COMPACT_ATOMS: atom_id res chain seq x y z
N MET A 1 -18.72 1.74 14.00
CA MET A 1 -17.27 1.82 14.30
C MET A 1 -16.50 1.14 13.20
N ILE A 2 -15.43 1.75 12.69
CA ILE A 2 -14.61 1.19 11.62
C ILE A 2 -13.71 0.09 12.20
N LYS A 3 -13.76 -1.11 11.63
CA LYS A 3 -12.95 -2.26 12.06
C LYS A 3 -11.61 -2.25 11.35
N VAL A 4 -10.52 -2.22 12.12
CA VAL A 4 -9.15 -2.17 11.61
C VAL A 4 -8.38 -3.43 12.02
N LEU A 5 -7.73 -4.07 11.05
CA LEU A 5 -6.76 -5.13 11.29
C LEU A 5 -5.35 -4.54 11.16
N LEU A 6 -4.51 -4.79 12.16
CA LEU A 6 -3.09 -4.39 12.13
C LEU A 6 -2.23 -5.59 11.73
N VAL A 7 -1.34 -5.40 10.77
CA VAL A 7 -0.42 -6.44 10.31
C VAL A 7 1.01 -5.91 10.39
N ASP A 8 1.75 -6.39 11.37
CA ASP A 8 3.13 -5.98 11.65
C ASP A 8 3.80 -7.07 12.50
N ASP A 9 5.02 -7.45 12.17
CA ASP A 9 5.78 -8.44 12.93
C ASP A 9 6.38 -7.88 14.23
N GLN A 10 6.43 -6.56 14.38
CA GLN A 10 6.85 -5.86 15.59
C GLN A 10 5.67 -5.66 16.53
N GLN A 11 5.48 -6.58 17.46
CA GLN A 11 4.30 -6.59 18.35
C GLN A 11 4.16 -5.31 19.18
N ILE A 12 5.25 -4.79 19.73
CA ILE A 12 5.21 -3.57 20.56
C ILE A 12 4.71 -2.38 19.74
N LEU A 13 5.18 -2.26 18.49
CA LEU A 13 4.74 -1.19 17.60
C LEU A 13 3.26 -1.35 17.23
N ALA A 14 2.82 -2.55 16.93
CA ALA A 14 1.41 -2.83 16.62
C ALA A 14 0.49 -2.47 17.79
N GLU A 15 0.87 -2.83 19.02
CA GLU A 15 0.12 -2.46 20.23
C GLU A 15 0.07 -0.94 20.43
N GLY A 16 1.16 -0.24 20.16
CA GLY A 16 1.21 1.23 20.20
C GLY A 16 0.26 1.88 19.18
N ILE A 17 0.26 1.38 17.95
CA ILE A 17 -0.64 1.84 16.89
C ILE A 17 -2.11 1.57 17.26
N LYS A 18 -2.39 0.39 17.79
CA LYS A 18 -3.73 0.06 18.30
C LYS A 18 -4.21 1.09 19.33
N SER A 19 -3.38 1.40 20.31
CA SER A 19 -3.72 2.39 21.34
C SER A 19 -4.03 3.76 20.72
N VAL A 20 -3.22 4.20 19.76
CA VAL A 20 -3.41 5.46 19.04
C VAL A 20 -4.75 5.48 18.29
N LEU A 21 -5.03 4.44 17.51
CA LEU A 21 -6.25 4.38 16.69
C LEU A 21 -7.51 4.39 17.56
N GLU A 22 -7.50 3.67 18.67
CA GLU A 22 -8.65 3.56 19.56
C GLU A 22 -8.94 4.83 20.37
N THR A 23 -7.99 5.77 20.46
CA THR A 23 -8.24 7.07 21.10
C THR A 23 -9.31 7.89 20.40
N SER A 24 -9.52 7.67 19.12
CA SER A 24 -10.53 8.40 18.34
C SER A 24 -11.97 8.09 18.76
N GLY A 25 -12.19 6.93 19.36
CA GLY A 25 -13.54 6.43 19.65
C GLY A 25 -14.35 5.99 18.41
N GLU A 26 -13.78 6.13 17.22
CA GLU A 26 -14.43 5.79 15.94
C GLU A 26 -13.83 4.53 15.29
N LEU A 27 -12.67 4.11 15.73
CA LEU A 27 -11.92 2.97 15.20
C LEU A 27 -11.79 1.86 16.25
N ALA A 28 -12.00 0.63 15.83
CA ALA A 28 -11.78 -0.55 16.68
C ALA A 28 -10.78 -1.48 16.01
N VAL A 29 -9.69 -1.81 16.71
CA VAL A 29 -8.73 -2.80 16.24
C VAL A 29 -9.25 -4.19 16.53
N VAL A 30 -9.63 -4.93 15.49
CA VAL A 30 -10.26 -6.24 15.62
C VAL A 30 -9.26 -7.40 15.67
N GLY A 31 -7.99 -7.13 15.42
CA GLY A 31 -6.94 -8.13 15.50
C GLY A 31 -5.57 -7.56 15.13
N ILE A 32 -4.54 -8.32 15.49
CA ILE A 32 -3.15 -8.07 15.11
C ILE A 32 -2.59 -9.35 14.51
N ALA A 33 -2.01 -9.26 13.32
CA ALA A 33 -1.35 -10.38 12.65
C ALA A 33 0.14 -10.07 12.51
N SER A 34 0.99 -11.08 12.62
CA SER A 34 2.46 -10.93 12.59
C SER A 34 3.09 -11.18 11.23
N ASP A 35 2.33 -11.65 10.26
CA ASP A 35 2.77 -11.85 8.87
C ASP A 35 1.58 -11.85 7.90
N GLY A 36 1.90 -11.92 6.61
CA GLY A 36 0.88 -11.88 5.56
C GLY A 36 -0.06 -13.09 5.56
N ALA A 37 0.44 -14.27 5.87
CA ALA A 37 -0.39 -15.48 5.92
C ALA A 37 -1.42 -15.40 7.04
N ARG A 38 -1.01 -14.95 8.23
CA ARG A 38 -1.91 -14.70 9.37
C ARG A 38 -2.88 -13.56 9.09
N ALA A 39 -2.46 -12.56 8.35
CA ALA A 39 -3.34 -11.47 7.93
C ALA A 39 -4.51 -11.98 7.09
N ILE A 40 -4.26 -12.89 6.17
CA ILE A 40 -5.31 -13.51 5.34
C ILE A 40 -6.31 -14.27 6.22
N GLU A 41 -5.83 -15.08 7.16
CA GLU A 41 -6.67 -15.81 8.11
C GLU A 41 -7.51 -14.85 8.96
N LYS A 42 -6.90 -13.80 9.49
CA LYS A 42 -7.57 -12.78 10.30
C LYS A 42 -8.63 -12.01 9.54
N CYS A 43 -8.38 -11.71 8.26
CA CYS A 43 -9.40 -11.08 7.41
C CYS A 43 -10.65 -11.94 7.27
N ALA A 44 -10.48 -13.24 7.12
CA ALA A 44 -11.61 -14.17 7.04
C ALA A 44 -12.39 -14.25 8.36
N GLU A 45 -11.70 -14.23 9.49
CA GLU A 45 -12.31 -14.32 10.83
C GLU A 45 -13.01 -13.02 11.26
N THR A 46 -12.35 -11.88 11.06
CA THR A 46 -12.78 -10.60 11.65
C THR A 46 -13.51 -9.69 10.66
N LYS A 47 -13.37 -9.94 9.38
CA LYS A 47 -13.96 -9.12 8.29
C LYS A 47 -13.73 -7.62 8.52
N PRO A 48 -12.45 -7.18 8.53
CA PRO A 48 -12.12 -5.78 8.78
C PRO A 48 -12.58 -4.89 7.62
N ASP A 49 -12.81 -3.63 7.92
CA ASP A 49 -13.07 -2.60 6.90
C ASP A 49 -11.77 -2.09 6.28
N VAL A 50 -10.75 -1.93 7.13
CA VAL A 50 -9.43 -1.40 6.74
C VAL A 50 -8.34 -2.29 7.34
N VAL A 51 -7.32 -2.57 6.55
CA VAL A 51 -6.10 -3.26 6.99
C VAL A 51 -4.93 -2.27 6.92
N LEU A 52 -4.20 -2.14 8.02
CA LEU A 52 -2.90 -1.46 8.02
C LEU A 52 -1.82 -2.53 7.89
N MET A 53 -1.08 -2.52 6.80
CA MET A 53 -0.20 -3.61 6.37
C MET A 53 1.24 -3.16 6.29
N ASP A 54 2.13 -3.75 7.08
CA ASP A 54 3.57 -3.61 6.88
C ASP A 54 4.04 -4.44 5.67
N ILE A 55 5.19 -4.10 5.09
CA ILE A 55 5.74 -4.80 3.93
C ILE A 55 6.65 -5.95 4.35
N ARG A 56 7.72 -5.66 5.07
CA ARG A 56 8.74 -6.66 5.41
C ARG A 56 8.34 -7.44 6.65
N MET A 57 7.92 -8.67 6.43
CA MET A 57 7.50 -9.60 7.47
C MET A 57 7.98 -11.01 7.10
N PRO A 58 8.17 -11.90 8.09
CA PRO A 58 8.52 -13.30 7.80
C PRO A 58 7.36 -14.02 7.08
N ASN A 59 7.66 -15.14 6.45
CA ASN A 59 6.74 -16.04 5.75
C ASN A 59 6.09 -15.44 4.50
N MET A 60 5.31 -14.37 4.64
CA MET A 60 4.66 -13.67 3.53
C MET A 60 4.73 -12.17 3.76
N ASN A 61 5.29 -11.41 2.80
CA ASN A 61 5.37 -9.96 2.88
C ASN A 61 4.01 -9.30 2.61
N GLY A 62 3.92 -8.01 2.96
CA GLY A 62 2.67 -7.26 2.85
C GLY A 62 2.21 -6.99 1.42
N VAL A 63 3.11 -6.95 0.44
CA VAL A 63 2.73 -6.77 -0.98
C VAL A 63 1.98 -8.00 -1.49
N VAL A 64 2.51 -9.19 -1.23
CA VAL A 64 1.86 -10.45 -1.59
C VAL A 64 0.54 -10.63 -0.83
N ALA A 65 0.53 -10.33 0.46
CA ALA A 65 -0.69 -10.41 1.28
C ALA A 65 -1.79 -9.47 0.77
N THR A 66 -1.43 -8.26 0.37
CA THR A 66 -2.36 -7.29 -0.23
C THR A 66 -3.05 -7.88 -1.45
N LYS A 67 -2.29 -8.44 -2.37
CA LYS A 67 -2.84 -9.09 -3.57
C LYS A 67 -3.81 -10.21 -3.20
N ARG A 68 -3.42 -11.08 -2.30
CA ARG A 68 -4.23 -12.23 -1.86
C ARG A 68 -5.53 -11.81 -1.17
N ILE A 69 -5.46 -10.83 -0.30
CA ILE A 69 -6.65 -10.31 0.41
C ILE A 69 -7.62 -9.68 -0.58
N LYS A 70 -7.12 -8.88 -1.53
CA LYS A 70 -7.96 -8.25 -2.56
C LYS A 70 -8.60 -9.26 -3.51
N GLU A 71 -7.98 -10.38 -3.79
CA GLU A 71 -8.56 -11.47 -4.56
C GLU A 71 -9.72 -12.16 -3.82
N ILE A 72 -9.65 -12.23 -2.49
CA ILE A 72 -10.69 -12.83 -1.63
C ILE A 72 -11.84 -11.86 -1.40
N ASP A 73 -11.55 -10.60 -1.07
CA ASP A 73 -12.53 -9.56 -0.83
C ASP A 73 -11.99 -8.19 -1.27
N GLU A 74 -12.42 -7.74 -2.45
CA GLU A 74 -11.99 -6.47 -3.02
C GLU A 74 -12.48 -5.23 -2.26
N ASN A 75 -13.46 -5.38 -1.37
CA ASN A 75 -14.01 -4.28 -0.58
C ASN A 75 -13.15 -3.90 0.63
N ILE A 76 -12.28 -4.79 1.09
CA ILE A 76 -11.35 -4.49 2.18
C ILE A 76 -10.36 -3.42 1.68
N LYS A 77 -10.27 -2.31 2.41
CA LYS A 77 -9.30 -1.25 2.12
C LYS A 77 -7.97 -1.59 2.76
N ILE A 78 -6.88 -1.53 2.01
CA ILE A 78 -5.55 -1.86 2.52
C ILE A 78 -4.66 -0.64 2.38
N ILE A 79 -4.15 -0.15 3.52
CA ILE A 79 -3.15 0.92 3.57
C ILE A 79 -1.83 0.28 3.96
N ILE A 80 -0.80 0.46 3.14
CA ILE A 80 0.55 0.07 3.52
C ILE A 80 1.06 1.07 4.56
N LEU A 81 1.53 0.58 5.70
CA LEU A 81 2.13 1.37 6.76
C LEU A 81 3.50 0.79 7.08
N THR A 82 4.56 1.43 6.63
CA THR A 82 5.90 0.87 6.67
C THR A 82 6.98 1.93 6.85
N THR A 83 8.21 1.49 7.17
CA THR A 83 9.39 2.37 7.20
C THR A 83 10.06 2.50 5.84
N PHE A 84 9.62 1.72 4.82
CA PHE A 84 10.24 1.66 3.50
C PHE A 84 9.50 2.52 2.50
N ASP A 85 10.23 3.43 1.85
CA ASP A 85 9.70 4.33 0.83
C ASP A 85 10.27 4.02 -0.58
N ASP A 86 10.72 2.79 -0.79
CA ASP A 86 11.23 2.31 -2.07
C ASP A 86 10.12 2.32 -3.13
N SER A 87 10.42 2.93 -4.29
CA SER A 87 9.44 3.07 -5.38
C SER A 87 8.93 1.73 -5.90
N ASP A 88 9.74 0.68 -5.87
CA ASP A 88 9.31 -0.66 -6.31
C ASP A 88 8.23 -1.23 -5.38
N TYR A 89 8.38 -1.07 -4.06
CA TYR A 89 7.35 -1.48 -3.11
C TYR A 89 6.08 -0.66 -3.24
N ILE A 90 6.20 0.65 -3.44
CA ILE A 90 5.06 1.54 -3.62
C ILE A 90 4.25 1.13 -4.86
N LEU A 91 4.90 0.97 -6.00
CA LEU A 91 4.26 0.59 -7.25
C LEU A 91 3.64 -0.80 -7.17
N SER A 92 4.34 -1.77 -6.59
CA SER A 92 3.83 -3.13 -6.42
C SER A 92 2.59 -3.16 -5.53
N ALA A 93 2.59 -2.43 -4.42
CA ALA A 93 1.45 -2.36 -3.51
C ALA A 93 0.23 -1.73 -4.19
N ILE A 94 0.40 -0.62 -4.89
CA ILE A 94 -0.68 0.05 -5.62
C ILE A 94 -1.23 -0.85 -6.73
N ASN A 95 -0.36 -1.49 -7.52
CA ASN A 95 -0.78 -2.42 -8.58
C ASN A 95 -1.53 -3.64 -8.03
N ASN A 96 -1.24 -4.06 -6.81
CA ASN A 96 -1.94 -5.16 -6.14
C ASN A 96 -3.24 -4.73 -5.45
N GLY A 97 -3.62 -3.46 -5.57
CA GLY A 97 -4.91 -2.96 -5.08
C GLY A 97 -4.87 -2.25 -3.74
N ALA A 98 -3.69 -1.86 -3.22
CA ALA A 98 -3.61 -1.07 -2.01
C ALA A 98 -4.35 0.27 -2.20
N SER A 99 -5.09 0.68 -1.18
CA SER A 99 -5.82 1.95 -1.16
C SER A 99 -4.97 3.12 -0.73
N GLY A 100 -3.77 2.86 -0.21
CA GLY A 100 -2.86 3.90 0.23
C GLY A 100 -1.50 3.38 0.67
N TYR A 101 -0.59 4.31 0.87
CA TYR A 101 0.78 4.03 1.31
C TYR A 101 1.22 5.12 2.27
N LEU A 102 1.59 4.76 3.49
CA LEU A 102 2.03 5.67 4.54
C LEU A 102 3.35 5.22 5.13
N LEU A 103 4.14 6.17 5.59
CA LEU A 103 5.35 5.90 6.35
C LEU A 103 5.04 5.89 7.86
N LYS A 104 5.74 5.04 8.62
CA LYS A 104 5.52 4.86 10.07
C LYS A 104 5.87 6.08 10.93
N ASP A 105 6.50 7.11 10.37
CA ASP A 105 6.76 8.38 11.04
C ASP A 105 5.54 9.34 11.04
N ILE A 106 4.43 8.92 10.44
CA ILE A 106 3.18 9.69 10.42
C ILE A 106 2.67 9.96 11.84
N GLY A 107 2.13 11.16 12.06
CA GLY A 107 1.53 11.54 13.34
C GLY A 107 0.20 10.82 13.60
N ALA A 108 -0.19 10.75 14.89
CA ALA A 108 -1.39 10.04 15.34
C ALA A 108 -2.66 10.52 14.62
N THR A 109 -2.89 11.83 14.60
CA THR A 109 -4.08 12.42 13.97
C THR A 109 -4.14 12.12 12.47
N ALA A 110 -3.01 12.27 11.78
CA ALA A 110 -2.92 11.98 10.35
C ALA A 110 -3.18 10.50 10.03
N LEU A 111 -2.72 9.58 10.89
CA LEU A 111 -3.00 8.15 10.72
C LEU A 111 -4.48 7.83 10.89
N ILE A 112 -5.12 8.38 11.92
CA ILE A 112 -6.57 8.22 12.16
C ILE A 112 -7.36 8.76 10.96
N ASP A 113 -7.03 9.94 10.49
CA ASP A 113 -7.70 10.55 9.33
C ASP A 113 -7.50 9.72 8.06
N ALA A 114 -6.30 9.18 7.85
CA ALA A 114 -6.02 8.31 6.71
C ALA A 114 -6.88 7.05 6.71
N VAL A 115 -7.06 6.40 7.84
CA VAL A 115 -7.92 5.22 7.97
C VAL A 115 -9.37 5.58 7.68
N LYS A 116 -9.87 6.68 8.22
CA LYS A 116 -11.24 7.15 7.98
C LYS A 116 -11.48 7.50 6.51
N ASN A 117 -10.52 8.17 5.88
CA ASN A 117 -10.60 8.55 4.47
C ASN A 117 -10.53 7.32 3.55
N ALA A 118 -9.69 6.35 3.84
CA ALA A 118 -9.65 5.09 3.11
C ALA A 118 -10.97 4.31 3.22
N TYR A 119 -11.55 4.28 4.40
CA TYR A 119 -12.87 3.69 4.62
C TYR A 119 -13.94 4.37 3.76
N ALA A 120 -13.87 5.69 3.62
CA ALA A 120 -14.78 6.46 2.77
C ALA A 120 -14.55 6.27 1.26
N GLY A 121 -13.49 5.60 0.87
CA GLY A 121 -13.18 5.29 -0.53
C GLY A 121 -12.06 6.13 -1.15
N ASP A 122 -11.42 7.00 -0.38
CA ASP A 122 -10.31 7.83 -0.88
C ASP A 122 -9.03 7.02 -1.03
N THR A 123 -8.19 7.43 -1.97
CA THR A 123 -6.82 6.93 -2.12
C THR A 123 -5.89 7.78 -1.27
N ILE A 124 -5.09 7.13 -0.43
CA ILE A 124 -4.21 7.79 0.54
C ILE A 124 -2.77 7.76 0.03
N LEU A 125 -2.36 8.85 -0.62
CA LEU A 125 -1.00 9.01 -1.15
C LEU A 125 -0.43 10.37 -0.72
N PRO A 126 0.38 10.42 0.35
CA PRO A 126 1.09 11.65 0.73
C PRO A 126 1.93 12.19 -0.44
N ALA A 127 2.14 13.50 -0.50
CA ALA A 127 2.85 14.15 -1.60
C ALA A 127 4.23 13.55 -1.87
N LYS A 128 4.99 13.19 -0.83
CA LYS A 128 6.29 12.52 -0.94
C LYS A 128 6.20 11.18 -1.67
N ILE A 129 5.17 10.38 -1.37
CA ILE A 129 4.94 9.08 -2.01
C ILE A 129 4.44 9.26 -3.44
N ALA A 130 3.52 10.17 -3.68
CA ALA A 130 3.03 10.50 -5.02
C ALA A 130 4.16 10.95 -5.94
N LYS A 131 5.10 11.76 -5.44
CA LYS A 131 6.28 12.18 -6.19
C LYS A 131 7.16 11.00 -6.60
N LYS A 132 7.41 10.05 -5.69
CA LYS A 132 8.18 8.84 -6.00
C LYS A 132 7.55 8.01 -7.10
N ILE A 133 6.24 7.88 -7.10
CA ILE A 133 5.50 7.17 -8.16
C ILE A 133 5.68 7.88 -9.51
N THR A 134 5.53 9.21 -9.53
CA THR A 134 5.68 10.02 -10.74
C THR A 134 7.10 9.92 -11.29
N ASP A 135 8.13 10.08 -10.46
CA ASP A 135 9.53 9.97 -10.86
C ASP A 135 9.85 8.58 -11.42
N ALA A 136 9.35 7.52 -10.79
CA ALA A 136 9.52 6.15 -11.28
C ALA A 136 8.83 5.91 -12.64
N ALA A 137 7.64 6.46 -12.84
CA ALA A 137 6.91 6.38 -14.12
C ALA A 137 7.67 7.09 -15.25
N VAL A 138 8.24 8.26 -14.98
CA VAL A 138 9.07 9.00 -15.95
C VAL A 138 10.32 8.19 -16.32
N MET A 139 11.02 7.60 -15.36
CA MET A 139 12.21 6.76 -15.63
C MET A 139 11.86 5.54 -16.49
N VAL A 140 10.75 4.87 -16.22
CA VAL A 140 10.28 3.72 -17.01
C VAL A 140 9.97 4.13 -18.45
N SER A 141 9.33 5.27 -18.66
CA SER A 141 9.04 5.80 -20.00
C SER A 141 10.33 6.12 -20.77
N THR A 142 11.29 6.78 -20.14
CA THR A 142 12.58 7.12 -20.74
C THR A 142 13.38 5.87 -21.11
N ASP A 143 13.43 4.87 -20.25
CA ASP A 143 14.10 3.60 -20.51
C ASP A 143 13.45 2.84 -21.67
N LYS A 144 12.12 2.84 -21.75
CA LYS A 144 11.36 2.23 -22.82
C LYS A 144 11.62 2.93 -24.16
N GLU A 145 11.66 4.26 -24.18
CA GLU A 145 12.01 5.04 -25.36
C GLU A 145 13.45 4.74 -25.83
N TYR A 146 14.40 4.72 -24.91
CA TYR A 146 15.80 4.40 -25.21
C TYR A 146 15.94 3.01 -25.80
N LYS A 147 15.29 2.01 -25.21
CA LYS A 147 15.30 0.63 -25.70
C LYS A 147 14.72 0.49 -27.11
N LEU A 148 13.61 1.18 -27.39
CA LEU A 148 13.00 1.20 -28.71
C LEU A 148 13.92 1.85 -29.75
N LYS A 149 14.48 3.00 -29.44
CA LYS A 149 15.45 3.69 -30.30
C LYS A 149 16.62 2.78 -30.67
N LYS A 150 17.20 2.13 -29.67
CA LYS A 150 18.38 1.28 -29.84
C LYS A 150 18.08 -0.01 -30.61
N ALA A 151 16.96 -0.67 -30.29
CA ALA A 151 16.59 -1.96 -30.88
C ALA A 151 16.19 -1.84 -32.37
N PHE A 152 15.51 -0.76 -32.76
CA PHE A 152 14.93 -0.59 -34.08
C PHE A 152 15.51 0.58 -34.88
N ASN A 153 16.51 1.27 -34.34
CA ASN A 153 17.12 2.46 -34.97
C ASN A 153 16.07 3.52 -35.39
N LEU A 154 15.11 3.76 -34.50
CA LEU A 154 13.99 4.68 -34.74
C LEU A 154 14.36 6.14 -34.51
N SER A 155 13.74 7.04 -35.25
CA SER A 155 13.73 8.48 -34.97
C SER A 155 12.86 8.79 -33.75
N GLU A 156 12.99 10.00 -33.20
CA GLU A 156 12.16 10.43 -32.04
C GLU A 156 10.66 10.35 -32.33
N ARG A 157 10.26 10.78 -33.55
CA ARG A 157 8.86 10.75 -33.97
C ARG A 157 8.33 9.32 -34.15
N GLU A 158 9.16 8.41 -34.64
CA GLU A 158 8.80 6.99 -34.77
C GLU A 158 8.65 6.31 -33.41
N VAL A 159 9.47 6.67 -32.44
CA VAL A 159 9.35 6.20 -31.06
C VAL A 159 8.04 6.69 -30.42
N GLU A 160 7.69 7.97 -30.60
CA GLU A 160 6.41 8.51 -30.14
C GLU A 160 5.21 7.73 -30.67
N ILE A 161 5.20 7.45 -31.98
CA ILE A 161 4.14 6.68 -32.62
C ILE A 161 4.08 5.24 -32.07
N ALA A 162 5.23 4.58 -31.90
CA ALA A 162 5.30 3.23 -31.37
C ALA A 162 4.78 3.11 -29.93
N LEU A 163 5.00 4.14 -29.10
CA LEU A 163 4.52 4.18 -27.71
C LEU A 163 3.02 4.46 -27.59
N MET A 164 2.39 5.00 -28.63
CA MET A 164 0.95 5.26 -28.69
C MET A 164 0.13 4.03 -29.08
N LEU A 165 0.79 2.99 -29.60
CA LEU A 165 0.15 1.71 -29.98
C LEU A 165 0.12 0.73 -28.82
#